data_5646ac97e4e8040eb214d9052041b5d2
#
_entry.id   5646ac97e4e8040eb214d9052041b5d2
#
_cell.length_a   1.000
_cell.length_b   1.000
_cell.length_c   1.000
_cell.angle_alpha   90.00
_cell.angle_beta   90.00
_cell.angle_gamma   90.00
#
_symmetry.space_group_name_H-M   'P 1'
#
loop_
_entity.id
_entity.type
_entity.pdbx_description
1 polymer ?
#
loop_
_entity_poly.entity_id
_entity_poly.type
_entity_poly.pdbx_seq_one_letter_code
_entity_poly.pdbx_strand_id
1 'polypeptide(L)'
;MKAAAIALAVLSFFAIPATQAQQKPVVLRVGYFPNITHAQALVGRAGGQFEKALGPRVQIEWKAFNAGPAAIEALFANAIDVTYVGPNPAVTGYVRSQGEAVRVIAGAASGGASLVVRQGAGIEKVSDFHGKRVATPQQANTQDVALRSWLRANGLKPREKGGDVQVLPISNADQLSLFLKGQLDAAWAPEPWAARLVHEGGGRIFLDERDLWPNHEFVITNVIIRPKYLLEHADVVKNFLRAHVELTDWINKNPAQAKQILNQELQKETGKTLAREVLDDAFSRMQVTCDPIRSSLLKSTQQAFEEGFLGRTQPDLSGLYDLTLLKDVLREKKARPVQ
;
A
#
# COMPACT_ATOMS: atom_id res chain seq x y z
N MET A 1 0.37 49.30 83.86
CA MET A 1 0.27 49.55 82.43
C MET A 1 0.85 48.34 81.75
N LYS A 2 -0.03 47.47 81.17
CA LYS A 2 0.37 46.19 80.43
C LYS A 2 0.10 46.42 78.96
N ALA A 3 1.18 46.38 78.13
CA ALA A 3 1.07 46.46 76.68
C ALA A 3 0.85 45.06 76.11
N ALA A 4 -0.24 44.91 75.36
CA ALA A 4 -0.54 43.70 74.65
C ALA A 4 0.10 43.76 73.22
N ALA A 5 0.95 42.80 72.88
CA ALA A 5 1.50 42.66 71.57
C ALA A 5 0.55 41.79 70.69
N ILE A 6 0.08 42.34 69.59
CA ILE A 6 -0.72 41.62 68.59
C ILE A 6 0.26 41.05 67.57
N ALA A 7 0.34 39.70 67.48
CA ALA A 7 1.10 38.99 66.47
C ALA A 7 0.24 38.82 65.21
N LEU A 8 0.68 39.41 64.10
CA LEU A 8 0.05 39.28 62.76
C LEU A 8 0.61 38.06 62.08
N ALA A 9 -0.19 36.99 61.94
CA ALA A 9 0.18 35.78 61.21
C ALA A 9 -0.07 35.99 59.69
N VAL A 10 1.01 36.07 58.90
CA VAL A 10 0.95 36.16 57.46
C VAL A 10 0.81 34.72 56.90
N LEU A 11 -0.38 34.36 56.44
CA LEU A 11 -0.62 33.13 55.69
C LEU A 11 -0.07 33.29 54.26
N SER A 12 1.10 32.70 54.00
CA SER A 12 1.65 32.57 52.63
C SER A 12 0.93 31.45 51.90
N PHE A 13 0.05 31.78 50.96
CA PHE A 13 -0.53 30.83 50.03
C PHE A 13 0.55 30.37 49.04
N PHE A 14 1.10 29.18 49.26
CA PHE A 14 1.89 28.50 48.22
C PHE A 14 0.93 28.02 47.11
N ALA A 15 0.91 28.69 45.98
CA ALA A 15 0.27 28.21 44.76
C ALA A 15 1.06 26.99 44.27
N ILE A 16 0.50 25.80 44.46
CA ILE A 16 1.01 24.54 43.85
C ILE A 16 0.79 24.66 42.34
N PRO A 17 1.86 24.66 41.51
CA PRO A 17 1.67 24.64 40.07
C PRO A 17 0.90 23.38 39.73
N ALA A 18 -0.27 23.52 39.11
CA ALA A 18 -1.00 22.40 38.56
C ALA A 18 -0.10 21.71 37.52
N THR A 19 0.44 20.57 37.87
CA THR A 19 1.14 19.68 36.94
C THR A 19 0.10 19.30 35.90
N GLN A 20 0.17 19.91 34.71
CA GLN A 20 -0.60 19.46 33.56
C GLN A 20 -0.19 18.01 33.33
N ALA A 21 -1.10 17.09 33.62
CA ALA A 21 -0.91 15.68 33.30
C ALA A 21 -0.61 15.60 31.79
N GLN A 22 0.62 15.25 31.45
CA GLN A 22 1.07 15.12 30.07
C GLN A 22 0.24 13.99 29.45
N GLN A 23 -0.75 14.36 28.65
CA GLN A 23 -1.58 13.37 27.95
C GLN A 23 -0.66 12.49 27.11
N LYS A 24 -0.82 11.16 27.27
CA LYS A 24 -0.07 10.19 26.45
C LYS A 24 -0.28 10.52 24.97
N PRO A 25 0.77 10.50 24.15
CA PRO A 25 0.63 10.75 22.72
C PRO A 25 -0.30 9.70 22.09
N VAL A 26 -1.12 10.14 21.13
CA VAL A 26 -1.88 9.23 20.29
C VAL A 26 -0.91 8.52 19.36
N VAL A 27 -0.96 7.20 19.31
CA VAL A 27 -0.10 6.41 18.44
C VAL A 27 -0.86 6.09 17.15
N LEU A 28 -0.25 6.39 15.99
CA LEU A 28 -0.72 5.98 14.67
C LEU A 28 0.28 4.97 14.08
N ARG A 29 -0.13 3.72 13.95
CA ARG A 29 0.70 2.64 13.39
C ARG A 29 0.37 2.45 11.92
N VAL A 30 1.36 2.72 11.06
CA VAL A 30 1.19 2.77 9.60
C VAL A 30 1.97 1.65 8.93
N GLY A 31 1.24 0.78 8.22
CA GLY A 31 1.81 -0.26 7.39
C GLY A 31 2.16 0.24 5.98
N TYR A 32 3.26 -0.26 5.42
CA TYR A 32 3.66 0.03 4.05
C TYR A 32 4.52 -1.12 3.49
N PHE A 33 4.80 -1.08 2.17
CA PHE A 33 5.74 -2.01 1.55
C PHE A 33 6.92 -1.23 0.94
N PRO A 34 8.11 -1.81 0.88
CA PRO A 34 9.27 -1.20 0.22
C PRO A 34 9.15 -1.29 -1.32
N ASN A 35 8.07 -0.70 -1.86
CA ASN A 35 7.75 -0.62 -3.28
C ASN A 35 7.53 0.82 -3.68
N ILE A 36 7.87 1.20 -4.90
CA ILE A 36 7.60 2.57 -5.38
C ILE A 36 6.10 2.87 -5.53
N THR A 37 5.26 1.85 -5.63
CA THR A 37 3.80 1.98 -5.60
C THR A 37 3.26 2.44 -4.23
N HIS A 38 4.13 2.54 -3.21
CA HIS A 38 3.86 3.12 -1.89
C HIS A 38 4.61 4.45 -1.69
N ALA A 39 4.76 5.22 -2.77
CA ALA A 39 5.62 6.40 -2.84
C ALA A 39 5.33 7.44 -1.74
N GLN A 40 4.05 7.74 -1.45
CA GLN A 40 3.69 8.71 -0.43
C GLN A 40 4.18 8.30 0.96
N ALA A 41 4.06 7.00 1.30
CA ALA A 41 4.55 6.48 2.59
C ALA A 41 6.07 6.64 2.71
N LEU A 42 6.82 6.24 1.68
CA LEU A 42 8.28 6.26 1.69
C LEU A 42 8.83 7.70 1.68
N VAL A 43 8.32 8.56 0.78
CA VAL A 43 8.75 9.97 0.68
C VAL A 43 8.34 10.74 1.94
N GLY A 44 7.11 10.53 2.41
CA GLY A 44 6.59 11.22 3.59
C GLY A 44 7.33 10.84 4.87
N ARG A 45 7.70 9.57 5.04
CA ARG A 45 8.53 9.08 6.14
C ARG A 45 9.92 9.70 6.09
N ALA A 46 10.55 9.71 4.92
CA ALA A 46 11.90 10.26 4.74
C ALA A 46 12.01 11.73 5.11
N GLY A 47 10.99 12.52 4.79
CA GLY A 47 10.97 13.96 5.01
C GLY A 47 10.22 14.41 6.26
N GLY A 48 9.65 13.49 7.05
CA GLY A 48 8.87 13.83 8.24
C GLY A 48 7.59 14.61 7.95
N GLN A 49 7.03 14.52 6.72
CA GLN A 49 5.84 15.28 6.35
C GLN A 49 4.60 14.83 7.12
N PHE A 50 4.46 13.55 7.38
CA PHE A 50 3.35 13.04 8.19
C PHE A 50 3.47 13.49 9.63
N GLU A 51 4.65 13.39 10.25
CA GLU A 51 4.93 13.84 11.61
C GLU A 51 4.63 15.33 11.75
N LYS A 52 5.06 16.14 10.76
CA LYS A 52 4.77 17.59 10.73
C LYS A 52 3.26 17.88 10.65
N ALA A 53 2.54 17.16 9.80
CA ALA A 53 1.09 17.37 9.61
C ALA A 53 0.27 16.94 10.83
N LEU A 54 0.70 15.90 11.52
CA LEU A 54 0.03 15.33 12.68
C LEU A 54 0.35 16.10 13.99
N GLY A 55 1.51 16.76 14.02
CA GLY A 55 1.96 17.54 15.18
C GLY A 55 2.45 16.70 16.36
N PRO A 56 2.95 17.36 17.43
CA PRO A 56 3.71 16.71 18.49
C PRO A 56 2.89 15.78 19.41
N ARG A 57 1.56 15.82 19.32
CA ARG A 57 0.68 14.95 20.12
C ARG A 57 0.44 13.58 19.48
N VAL A 58 0.91 13.35 18.25
CA VAL A 58 0.75 12.08 17.53
C VAL A 58 2.12 11.50 17.27
N GLN A 59 2.33 10.26 17.71
CA GLN A 59 3.51 9.47 17.40
C GLN A 59 3.18 8.51 16.25
N ILE A 60 3.97 8.51 15.16
CA ILE A 60 3.83 7.54 14.09
C ILE A 60 4.79 6.38 14.31
N GLU A 61 4.28 5.17 14.14
CA GLU A 61 5.07 3.94 14.07
C GLU A 61 4.93 3.32 12.67
N TRP A 62 6.02 3.28 11.91
CA TRP A 62 6.05 2.69 10.59
C TRP A 62 6.39 1.21 10.64
N LYS A 63 5.61 0.37 9.92
CA LYS A 63 5.81 -1.08 9.86
C LYS A 63 5.86 -1.56 8.42
N ALA A 64 7.00 -2.13 8.00
CA ALA A 64 7.19 -2.69 6.68
C ALA A 64 6.60 -4.09 6.56
N PHE A 65 5.99 -4.39 5.40
CA PHE A 65 5.47 -5.71 5.05
C PHE A 65 5.95 -6.10 3.64
N ASN A 66 6.01 -7.40 3.37
CA ASN A 66 6.37 -7.91 2.05
C ASN A 66 5.19 -7.89 1.07
N ALA A 67 3.96 -8.15 1.57
CA ALA A 67 2.76 -8.20 0.73
C ALA A 67 1.47 -8.02 1.57
N GLY A 68 0.35 -7.83 0.87
CA GLY A 68 -0.92 -7.43 1.45
C GLY A 68 -1.53 -8.37 2.47
N PRO A 69 -1.60 -9.68 2.24
CA PRO A 69 -2.18 -10.59 3.24
C PRO A 69 -1.54 -10.47 4.62
N ALA A 70 -0.20 -10.33 4.70
CA ALA A 70 0.49 -10.12 5.97
C ALA A 70 0.09 -8.80 6.67
N ALA A 71 -0.10 -7.73 5.90
CA ALA A 71 -0.57 -6.45 6.44
C ALA A 71 -2.02 -6.54 6.96
N ILE A 72 -2.91 -7.30 6.30
CA ILE A 72 -4.27 -7.56 6.76
C ILE A 72 -4.28 -8.33 8.09
N GLU A 73 -3.44 -9.36 8.23
CA GLU A 73 -3.33 -10.08 9.51
C GLU A 73 -2.84 -9.15 10.64
N ALA A 74 -1.87 -8.27 10.35
CA ALA A 74 -1.40 -7.27 11.32
C ALA A 74 -2.50 -6.25 11.70
N LEU A 75 -3.37 -5.89 10.76
CA LEU A 75 -4.53 -5.01 11.00
C LEU A 75 -5.57 -5.70 11.89
N PHE A 76 -5.86 -6.98 11.65
CA PHE A 76 -6.76 -7.79 12.50
C PHE A 76 -6.20 -7.97 13.91
N ALA A 77 -4.90 -8.15 14.04
CA ALA A 77 -4.21 -8.23 15.32
C ALA A 77 -4.08 -6.89 16.05
N ASN A 78 -4.65 -5.82 15.53
CA ASN A 78 -4.47 -4.44 16.02
C ASN A 78 -3.00 -4.01 16.13
N ALA A 79 -2.11 -4.60 15.33
CA ALA A 79 -0.69 -4.25 15.27
C ALA A 79 -0.41 -3.03 14.38
N ILE A 80 -1.35 -2.68 13.50
CA ILE A 80 -1.38 -1.46 12.69
C ILE A 80 -2.78 -0.87 12.66
N ASP A 81 -2.90 0.44 12.38
CA ASP A 81 -4.15 1.18 12.31
C ASP A 81 -4.52 1.55 10.88
N VAL A 82 -3.54 1.95 10.10
CA VAL A 82 -3.60 2.34 8.69
C VAL A 82 -2.59 1.51 7.92
N THR A 83 -2.87 1.17 6.66
CA THR A 83 -1.86 0.59 5.78
C THR A 83 -2.08 0.96 4.32
N TYR A 84 -0.99 1.15 3.62
CA TYR A 84 -0.94 1.11 2.17
C TYR A 84 -0.99 -0.35 1.74
N VAL A 85 -1.89 -0.72 0.83
CA VAL A 85 -2.11 -2.13 0.47
C VAL A 85 -2.82 -2.25 -0.88
N GLY A 86 -2.62 -3.37 -1.56
CA GLY A 86 -3.30 -3.68 -2.81
C GLY A 86 -4.81 -3.91 -2.65
N PRO A 87 -5.60 -3.78 -3.74
CA PRO A 87 -7.05 -3.89 -3.71
C PRO A 87 -7.53 -5.27 -3.23
N ASN A 88 -6.94 -6.37 -3.70
CA ASN A 88 -7.42 -7.71 -3.33
C ASN A 88 -7.24 -8.03 -1.85
N PRO A 89 -6.10 -7.78 -1.21
CA PRO A 89 -5.98 -7.90 0.25
C PRO A 89 -6.96 -7.00 1.01
N ALA A 90 -7.18 -5.75 0.57
CA ALA A 90 -8.15 -4.85 1.20
C ALA A 90 -9.57 -5.45 1.16
N VAL A 91 -10.01 -5.96 0.00
CA VAL A 91 -11.30 -6.63 -0.16
C VAL A 91 -11.36 -7.91 0.66
N THR A 92 -10.32 -8.74 0.63
CA THR A 92 -10.28 -9.98 1.44
C THR A 92 -10.41 -9.67 2.93
N GLY A 93 -9.73 -8.63 3.42
CA GLY A 93 -9.84 -8.17 4.79
C GLY A 93 -11.25 -7.69 5.14
N TYR A 94 -11.88 -6.94 4.24
CA TYR A 94 -13.25 -6.48 4.39
C TYR A 94 -14.25 -7.66 4.46
N VAL A 95 -14.15 -8.59 3.52
CA VAL A 95 -15.05 -9.76 3.44
C VAL A 95 -14.88 -10.69 4.66
N ARG A 96 -13.63 -11.02 5.03
CA ARG A 96 -13.33 -11.87 6.19
C ARG A 96 -13.81 -11.29 7.52
N SER A 97 -13.82 -9.98 7.63
CA SER A 97 -14.32 -9.27 8.82
C SER A 97 -15.81 -8.90 8.72
N GLN A 98 -16.52 -9.38 7.72
CA GLN A 98 -17.93 -9.01 7.50
C GLN A 98 -18.16 -7.49 7.45
N GLY A 99 -17.18 -6.75 6.91
CA GLY A 99 -17.23 -5.31 6.79
C GLY A 99 -16.77 -4.52 8.03
N GLU A 100 -16.33 -5.18 9.11
CA GLU A 100 -16.07 -4.49 10.38
C GLU A 100 -14.62 -3.97 10.55
N ALA A 101 -13.64 -4.58 9.86
CA ALA A 101 -12.22 -4.27 10.15
C ALA A 101 -11.55 -3.33 9.15
N VAL A 102 -12.14 -3.05 7.99
CA VAL A 102 -11.47 -2.33 6.90
C VAL A 102 -12.36 -1.24 6.31
N ARG A 103 -11.79 -0.05 6.09
CA ARG A 103 -12.32 0.99 5.17
C ARG A 103 -11.23 1.47 4.25
N VAL A 104 -11.52 1.60 2.97
CA VAL A 104 -10.68 2.32 2.01
C VAL A 104 -10.94 3.80 2.17
N ILE A 105 -9.88 4.57 2.48
CA ILE A 105 -9.95 6.01 2.74
C ILE A 105 -9.26 6.86 1.67
N ALA A 106 -8.40 6.25 0.83
CA ALA A 106 -7.76 6.90 -0.32
C ALA A 106 -7.18 5.85 -1.28
N GLY A 107 -6.88 6.27 -2.52
CA GLY A 107 -5.91 5.60 -3.38
C GLY A 107 -4.49 6.06 -3.08
N ALA A 108 -3.49 5.38 -3.65
CA ALA A 108 -2.09 5.80 -3.57
C ALA A 108 -1.35 5.68 -4.90
N ALA A 109 -1.61 4.63 -5.68
CA ALA A 109 -0.98 4.46 -6.98
C ALA A 109 -1.92 3.74 -7.96
N SER A 110 -1.80 4.11 -9.24
CA SER A 110 -2.40 3.46 -10.40
C SER A 110 -1.31 2.87 -11.28
N GLY A 111 -1.53 1.67 -11.86
CA GLY A 111 -0.53 0.97 -12.65
C GLY A 111 0.63 0.42 -11.82
N GLY A 112 1.75 0.09 -12.45
CA GLY A 112 2.95 -0.36 -11.74
C GLY A 112 2.94 -1.83 -11.36
N ALA A 113 2.41 -2.69 -12.23
CA ALA A 113 2.60 -4.13 -12.19
C ALA A 113 2.71 -4.69 -13.60
N SER A 114 3.50 -5.74 -13.77
CA SER A 114 3.74 -6.36 -15.08
C SER A 114 4.01 -7.86 -14.95
N LEU A 115 3.64 -8.60 -15.99
CA LEU A 115 4.08 -9.98 -16.20
C LEU A 115 5.41 -9.93 -16.96
N VAL A 116 6.48 -10.32 -16.29
CA VAL A 116 7.83 -10.39 -16.85
C VAL A 116 8.19 -11.82 -17.15
N VAL A 117 8.69 -12.09 -18.35
CA VAL A 117 9.21 -13.41 -18.75
C VAL A 117 10.73 -13.38 -18.81
N ARG A 118 11.36 -14.48 -18.38
CA ARG A 118 12.81 -14.64 -18.39
C ARG A 118 13.29 -14.89 -19.83
N GLN A 119 14.36 -14.24 -20.20
CA GLN A 119 15.04 -14.54 -21.47
C GLN A 119 15.46 -16.01 -21.51
N GLY A 120 15.19 -16.68 -22.60
CA GLY A 120 15.49 -18.11 -22.76
C GLY A 120 14.51 -19.07 -22.07
N ALA A 121 13.41 -18.58 -21.45
CA ALA A 121 12.35 -19.42 -20.92
C ALA A 121 11.46 -20.06 -22.02
N GLY A 122 11.63 -19.65 -23.28
CA GLY A 122 10.81 -20.12 -24.39
C GLY A 122 9.36 -19.69 -24.31
N ILE A 123 9.11 -18.47 -23.84
CA ILE A 123 7.77 -17.87 -23.76
C ILE A 123 7.71 -16.69 -24.72
N GLU A 124 7.03 -16.87 -25.86
CA GLU A 124 6.81 -15.82 -26.86
C GLU A 124 5.33 -15.47 -27.01
N LYS A 125 4.45 -16.41 -26.72
CA LYS A 125 2.99 -16.27 -26.81
C LYS A 125 2.32 -16.93 -25.60
N VAL A 126 1.03 -16.69 -25.44
CA VAL A 126 0.22 -17.17 -24.30
C VAL A 126 0.30 -18.69 -24.12
N SER A 127 0.21 -19.45 -25.22
CA SER A 127 0.26 -20.94 -25.15
C SER A 127 1.59 -21.48 -24.61
N ASP A 128 2.66 -20.69 -24.64
CA ASP A 128 3.97 -21.13 -24.16
C ASP A 128 4.07 -21.13 -22.62
N PHE A 129 3.03 -20.64 -21.92
CA PHE A 129 2.93 -20.74 -20.45
C PHE A 129 2.61 -22.14 -19.95
N HIS A 130 2.20 -23.07 -20.81
CA HIS A 130 2.02 -24.47 -20.43
C HIS A 130 3.29 -25.05 -19.77
N GLY A 131 3.13 -25.64 -18.58
CA GLY A 131 4.23 -26.24 -17.81
C GLY A 131 5.19 -25.24 -17.15
N LYS A 132 5.00 -23.92 -17.32
CA LYS A 132 5.92 -22.89 -16.81
C LYS A 132 5.70 -22.58 -15.33
N ARG A 133 6.79 -22.12 -14.69
CA ARG A 133 6.84 -21.66 -13.30
C ARG A 133 6.68 -20.13 -13.28
N VAL A 134 5.55 -19.66 -12.79
CA VAL A 134 5.22 -18.23 -12.75
C VAL A 134 5.06 -17.80 -11.32
N ALA A 135 5.89 -16.86 -10.86
CA ALA A 135 5.84 -16.36 -9.49
C ALA A 135 4.87 -15.18 -9.31
N THR A 136 4.31 -15.09 -8.09
CA THR A 136 3.55 -13.94 -7.57
C THR A 136 4.03 -13.63 -6.15
N PRO A 137 3.87 -12.39 -5.61
CA PRO A 137 4.45 -12.03 -4.32
C PRO A 137 3.93 -12.81 -3.12
N GLN A 138 2.65 -13.15 -3.11
CA GLN A 138 1.99 -13.95 -2.07
C GLN A 138 0.64 -14.45 -2.58
N GLN A 139 0.20 -15.61 -2.10
CA GLN A 139 -1.12 -16.15 -2.45
C GLN A 139 -2.23 -15.16 -2.09
N ALA A 140 -3.20 -15.03 -3.00
CA ALA A 140 -4.34 -14.11 -2.88
C ALA A 140 -3.98 -12.62 -2.78
N ASN A 141 -2.73 -12.23 -3.05
CA ASN A 141 -2.41 -10.81 -3.24
C ASN A 141 -2.89 -10.31 -4.63
N THR A 142 -2.71 -9.03 -4.90
CA THR A 142 -3.20 -8.41 -6.14
C THR A 142 -2.63 -9.07 -7.38
N GLN A 143 -1.32 -9.32 -7.44
CA GLN A 143 -0.66 -9.95 -8.59
C GLN A 143 -1.00 -11.44 -8.75
N ASP A 144 -1.27 -12.14 -7.65
CA ASP A 144 -1.69 -13.55 -7.70
C ASP A 144 -3.10 -13.68 -8.30
N VAL A 145 -4.02 -12.81 -7.89
CA VAL A 145 -5.37 -12.73 -8.49
C VAL A 145 -5.29 -12.32 -9.95
N ALA A 146 -4.47 -11.32 -10.29
CA ALA A 146 -4.30 -10.87 -11.67
C ALA A 146 -3.77 -11.98 -12.57
N LEU A 147 -2.71 -12.69 -12.14
CA LEU A 147 -2.15 -13.84 -12.89
C LEU A 147 -3.19 -14.93 -13.10
N ARG A 148 -3.88 -15.37 -12.04
CA ARG A 148 -4.86 -16.46 -12.12
C ARG A 148 -6.04 -16.11 -13.03
N SER A 149 -6.56 -14.90 -12.90
CA SER A 149 -7.61 -14.38 -13.76
C SER A 149 -7.17 -14.28 -15.21
N TRP A 150 -5.93 -13.83 -15.46
CA TRP A 150 -5.35 -13.77 -16.80
C TRP A 150 -5.16 -15.17 -17.41
N LEU A 151 -4.64 -16.13 -16.64
CA LEU A 151 -4.51 -17.53 -17.10
C LEU A 151 -5.88 -18.07 -17.50
N ARG A 152 -6.89 -17.92 -16.69
CA ARG A 152 -8.25 -18.37 -16.97
C ARG A 152 -8.83 -17.73 -18.23
N ALA A 153 -8.68 -16.41 -18.38
CA ALA A 153 -9.16 -15.65 -19.54
C ALA A 153 -8.50 -16.14 -20.86
N ASN A 154 -7.32 -16.75 -20.77
CA ASN A 154 -6.57 -17.29 -21.90
C ASN A 154 -6.65 -18.82 -22.03
N GLY A 155 -7.59 -19.48 -21.33
CA GLY A 155 -7.78 -20.93 -21.42
C GLY A 155 -6.73 -21.76 -20.70
N LEU A 156 -5.82 -21.12 -19.93
CA LEU A 156 -4.81 -21.76 -19.11
C LEU A 156 -5.32 -21.96 -17.68
N LYS A 157 -4.77 -22.97 -16.98
CA LYS A 157 -5.14 -23.27 -15.59
C LYS A 157 -3.90 -23.47 -14.73
N PRO A 158 -3.92 -22.96 -13.49
CA PRO A 158 -2.93 -23.35 -12.49
C PRO A 158 -2.97 -24.85 -12.19
N ARG A 159 -1.82 -25.40 -11.76
CA ARG A 159 -1.70 -26.85 -11.47
C ARG A 159 -2.70 -27.32 -10.43
N GLU A 160 -2.92 -26.54 -9.37
CA GLU A 160 -3.88 -26.85 -8.31
C GLU A 160 -5.35 -26.81 -8.75
N LYS A 161 -5.63 -26.28 -9.95
CA LYS A 161 -6.96 -26.29 -10.60
C LYS A 161 -7.02 -27.27 -11.79
N GLY A 162 -6.11 -28.26 -11.83
CA GLY A 162 -6.09 -29.31 -12.86
C GLY A 162 -5.47 -28.88 -14.18
N GLY A 163 -4.68 -27.80 -14.21
CA GLY A 163 -3.84 -27.39 -15.32
C GLY A 163 -2.39 -27.81 -15.14
N ASP A 164 -1.48 -27.10 -15.77
CA ASP A 164 -0.05 -27.40 -15.75
C ASP A 164 0.83 -26.16 -15.43
N VAL A 165 0.28 -24.95 -15.41
CA VAL A 165 1.02 -23.75 -15.02
C VAL A 165 1.28 -23.78 -13.52
N GLN A 166 2.54 -23.69 -13.11
CA GLN A 166 2.94 -23.68 -11.71
C GLN A 166 2.93 -22.23 -11.19
N VAL A 167 1.88 -21.84 -10.48
CA VAL A 167 1.82 -20.53 -9.81
C VAL A 167 2.50 -20.63 -8.45
N LEU A 168 3.55 -19.83 -8.23
CA LEU A 168 4.44 -19.90 -7.08
C LEU A 168 4.37 -18.60 -6.28
N PRO A 169 3.66 -18.56 -5.13
CA PRO A 169 3.66 -17.41 -4.22
C PRO A 169 5.01 -17.31 -3.49
N ILE A 170 5.84 -16.36 -3.94
CA ILE A 170 7.23 -16.17 -3.47
C ILE A 170 7.48 -14.68 -3.27
N SER A 171 8.18 -14.28 -2.19
CA SER A 171 8.50 -12.87 -1.94
C SER A 171 9.22 -12.22 -3.14
N ASN A 172 9.01 -10.92 -3.36
CA ASN A 172 9.60 -10.23 -4.52
C ASN A 172 11.13 -10.36 -4.58
N ALA A 173 11.82 -10.29 -3.45
CA ALA A 173 13.27 -10.42 -3.39
C ALA A 173 13.74 -11.83 -3.79
N ASP A 174 13.01 -12.86 -3.35
CA ASP A 174 13.28 -14.24 -3.72
C ASP A 174 12.92 -14.52 -5.17
N GLN A 175 11.84 -13.89 -5.70
CA GLN A 175 11.51 -13.97 -7.13
C GLN A 175 12.70 -13.54 -7.99
N LEU A 176 13.31 -12.38 -7.72
CA LEU A 176 14.48 -11.90 -8.44
C LEU A 176 15.65 -12.89 -8.35
N SER A 177 15.91 -13.42 -7.16
CA SER A 177 16.99 -14.40 -6.93
C SER A 177 16.79 -15.70 -7.71
N LEU A 178 15.56 -16.22 -7.71
CA LEU A 178 15.20 -17.45 -8.41
C LEU A 178 15.14 -17.25 -9.94
N PHE A 179 14.73 -16.07 -10.38
CA PHE A 179 14.69 -15.68 -11.79
C PHE A 179 16.11 -15.62 -12.37
N LEU A 180 17.06 -15.00 -11.66
CA LEU A 180 18.48 -14.98 -12.02
C LEU A 180 19.10 -16.37 -12.11
N LYS A 181 18.67 -17.30 -11.25
CA LYS A 181 19.12 -18.70 -11.26
C LYS A 181 18.42 -19.59 -12.32
N GLY A 182 17.50 -19.01 -13.12
CA GLY A 182 16.71 -19.77 -14.09
C GLY A 182 15.69 -20.74 -13.46
N GLN A 183 15.38 -20.56 -12.18
CA GLN A 183 14.41 -21.39 -11.44
C GLN A 183 12.97 -20.89 -11.57
N LEU A 184 12.77 -19.70 -12.14
CA LEU A 184 11.48 -19.15 -12.56
C LEU A 184 11.51 -18.88 -14.06
N ASP A 185 10.38 -19.05 -14.71
CA ASP A 185 10.21 -18.78 -16.13
C ASP A 185 9.56 -17.42 -16.37
N ALA A 186 8.69 -17.00 -15.44
CA ALA A 186 8.04 -15.70 -15.44
C ALA A 186 7.69 -15.25 -14.01
N ALA A 187 7.37 -13.97 -13.85
CA ALA A 187 6.83 -13.42 -12.59
C ALA A 187 5.86 -12.29 -12.89
N TRP A 188 4.74 -12.24 -12.16
CA TRP A 188 3.87 -11.06 -12.11
C TRP A 188 4.25 -10.25 -10.88
N ALA A 189 4.89 -9.12 -11.11
CA ALA A 189 5.53 -8.36 -10.05
C ALA A 189 5.10 -6.89 -10.04
N PRO A 190 5.00 -6.26 -8.85
CA PRO A 190 4.82 -4.82 -8.73
C PRO A 190 6.14 -4.08 -8.97
N GLU A 191 6.06 -2.75 -9.24
CA GLU A 191 7.25 -1.92 -9.34
C GLU A 191 7.84 -1.57 -7.96
N PRO A 192 9.17 -1.55 -7.81
CA PRO A 192 10.21 -1.58 -8.86
C PRO A 192 10.66 -3.00 -9.26
N TRP A 193 10.02 -4.05 -8.75
CA TRP A 193 10.47 -5.43 -8.95
C TRP A 193 10.33 -5.91 -10.39
N ALA A 194 9.29 -5.46 -11.11
CA ALA A 194 9.15 -5.76 -12.53
C ALA A 194 10.32 -5.17 -13.33
N ALA A 195 10.67 -3.89 -13.11
CA ALA A 195 11.82 -3.27 -13.73
C ALA A 195 13.15 -3.97 -13.35
N ARG A 196 13.31 -4.42 -12.10
CA ARG A 196 14.48 -5.18 -11.65
C ARG A 196 14.59 -6.54 -12.35
N LEU A 197 13.48 -7.25 -12.53
CA LEU A 197 13.46 -8.50 -13.30
C LEU A 197 13.89 -8.29 -14.75
N VAL A 198 13.56 -7.11 -15.34
CA VAL A 198 14.00 -6.76 -16.69
C VAL A 198 15.49 -6.40 -16.69
N HIS A 199 15.91 -5.40 -15.93
CA HIS A 199 17.25 -4.81 -16.02
C HIS A 199 18.32 -5.63 -15.31
N GLU A 200 18.00 -6.22 -14.15
CA GLU A 200 18.95 -7.04 -13.39
C GLU A 200 18.82 -8.54 -13.77
N GLY A 201 17.59 -9.00 -14.05
CA GLY A 201 17.28 -10.41 -14.32
C GLY A 201 17.36 -10.82 -15.78
N GLY A 202 17.57 -9.88 -16.72
CA GLY A 202 17.54 -10.16 -18.15
C GLY A 202 16.18 -10.60 -18.67
N GLY A 203 15.10 -10.17 -18.01
CA GLY A 203 13.73 -10.44 -18.44
C GLY A 203 13.23 -9.43 -19.47
N ARG A 204 12.04 -9.67 -19.99
CA ARG A 204 11.28 -8.71 -20.80
C ARG A 204 9.84 -8.61 -20.29
N ILE A 205 9.24 -7.45 -20.42
CA ILE A 205 7.80 -7.30 -20.18
C ILE A 205 7.06 -8.11 -21.24
N PHE A 206 6.29 -9.10 -20.79
CA PHE A 206 5.35 -9.83 -21.64
C PHE A 206 4.01 -9.13 -21.71
N LEU A 207 3.59 -8.55 -20.56
CA LEU A 207 2.34 -7.81 -20.43
C LEU A 207 2.49 -6.71 -19.37
N ASP A 208 2.22 -5.48 -19.75
CA ASP A 208 1.94 -4.41 -18.78
C ASP A 208 0.49 -4.57 -18.31
N GLU A 209 0.28 -4.68 -16.99
CA GLU A 209 -1.06 -4.92 -16.46
C GLU A 209 -2.05 -3.81 -16.83
N ARG A 210 -1.56 -2.58 -17.11
CA ARG A 210 -2.40 -1.46 -17.57
C ARG A 210 -3.18 -1.79 -18.85
N ASP A 211 -2.63 -2.63 -19.73
CA ASP A 211 -3.26 -3.02 -21.00
C ASP A 211 -4.52 -3.88 -20.81
N LEU A 212 -4.74 -4.42 -19.60
CA LEU A 212 -5.94 -5.18 -19.25
C LEU A 212 -7.09 -4.30 -18.72
N TRP A 213 -6.84 -2.99 -18.54
CA TRP A 213 -7.75 -2.09 -17.86
C TRP A 213 -8.22 -0.94 -18.76
N PRO A 214 -9.49 -0.51 -18.61
CA PRO A 214 -9.97 0.68 -19.30
C PRO A 214 -9.08 1.90 -19.00
N ASN A 215 -8.83 2.71 -20.01
CA ASN A 215 -7.99 3.92 -19.94
C ASN A 215 -6.56 3.66 -19.43
N HIS A 216 -6.10 2.40 -19.42
CA HIS A 216 -4.82 1.99 -18.81
C HIS A 216 -4.71 2.34 -17.32
N GLU A 217 -5.84 2.44 -16.62
CA GLU A 217 -5.91 2.83 -15.20
C GLU A 217 -6.50 1.70 -14.34
N PHE A 218 -5.79 1.35 -13.28
CA PHE A 218 -6.26 0.48 -12.21
C PHE A 218 -5.56 0.80 -10.90
N VAL A 219 -6.27 0.69 -9.79
CA VAL A 219 -5.65 0.90 -8.49
C VAL A 219 -4.76 -0.28 -8.14
N ILE A 220 -3.48 -0.02 -7.86
CA ILE A 220 -2.56 -1.03 -7.37
C ILE A 220 -2.33 -0.89 -5.86
N THR A 221 -2.49 0.32 -5.34
CA THR A 221 -2.31 0.60 -3.91
C THR A 221 -3.40 1.53 -3.42
N ASN A 222 -4.11 1.11 -2.38
CA ASN A 222 -5.05 1.90 -1.59
C ASN A 222 -4.46 2.22 -0.22
N VAL A 223 -5.02 3.21 0.45
CA VAL A 223 -4.88 3.43 1.89
C VAL A 223 -6.13 2.90 2.56
N ILE A 224 -5.95 1.94 3.47
CA ILE A 224 -7.04 1.40 4.28
C ILE A 224 -6.80 1.67 5.76
N ILE A 225 -7.89 1.70 6.52
CA ILE A 225 -7.87 2.00 7.96
C ILE A 225 -8.81 1.06 8.72
N ARG A 226 -8.51 0.84 9.99
CA ARG A 226 -9.45 0.24 10.93
C ARG A 226 -10.59 1.23 11.23
N PRO A 227 -11.87 0.86 11.07
CA PRO A 227 -13.01 1.75 11.31
C PRO A 227 -13.02 2.32 12.73
N LYS A 228 -12.64 1.52 13.73
CA LYS A 228 -12.55 1.98 15.12
C LYS A 228 -11.57 3.14 15.28
N TYR A 229 -10.36 3.04 14.67
CA TYR A 229 -9.38 4.11 14.73
C TYR A 229 -9.87 5.38 14.01
N LEU A 230 -10.52 5.21 12.84
CA LEU A 230 -11.12 6.32 12.10
C LEU A 230 -12.16 7.06 12.93
N LEU A 231 -13.02 6.34 13.66
CA LEU A 231 -14.06 6.91 14.50
C LEU A 231 -13.48 7.63 15.72
N GLU A 232 -12.49 7.05 16.38
CA GLU A 232 -11.89 7.58 17.61
C GLU A 232 -10.92 8.75 17.36
N HIS A 233 -10.31 8.84 16.16
CA HIS A 233 -9.24 9.76 15.82
C HIS A 233 -9.42 10.42 14.44
N ALA A 234 -10.64 10.85 14.12
CA ALA A 234 -10.96 11.42 12.81
C ALA A 234 -10.11 12.65 12.44
N ASP A 235 -9.71 13.47 13.42
CA ASP A 235 -8.83 14.61 13.25
C ASP A 235 -7.41 14.18 12.85
N VAL A 236 -6.87 13.17 13.50
CA VAL A 236 -5.56 12.54 13.15
C VAL A 236 -5.60 11.98 11.72
N VAL A 237 -6.67 11.24 11.37
CA VAL A 237 -6.84 10.66 10.04
C VAL A 237 -6.98 11.76 8.98
N LYS A 238 -7.71 12.82 9.25
CA LYS A 238 -7.83 13.96 8.33
C LYS A 238 -6.48 14.63 8.07
N ASN A 239 -5.66 14.82 9.10
CA ASN A 239 -4.32 15.40 8.97
C ASN A 239 -3.35 14.43 8.23
N PHE A 240 -3.45 13.13 8.47
CA PHE A 240 -2.74 12.11 7.69
C PHE A 240 -3.11 12.18 6.20
N LEU A 241 -4.41 12.24 5.87
CA LEU A 241 -4.88 12.38 4.50
C LEU A 241 -4.44 13.70 3.86
N ARG A 242 -4.36 14.80 4.64
CA ARG A 242 -3.82 16.08 4.14
C ARG A 242 -2.37 15.94 3.71
N ALA A 243 -1.52 15.32 4.52
CA ALA A 243 -0.14 15.02 4.15
C ALA A 243 -0.05 14.09 2.93
N HIS A 244 -0.90 13.06 2.88
CA HIS A 244 -0.99 12.13 1.76
C HIS A 244 -1.33 12.83 0.43
N VAL A 245 -2.30 13.73 0.42
CA VAL A 245 -2.69 14.53 -0.75
C VAL A 245 -1.57 15.49 -1.17
N GLU A 246 -0.95 16.19 -0.21
CA GLU A 246 0.18 17.09 -0.47
C GLU A 246 1.39 16.34 -1.05
N LEU A 247 1.69 15.17 -0.51
CA LEU A 247 2.76 14.30 -1.02
C LEU A 247 2.46 13.79 -2.43
N THR A 248 1.22 13.42 -2.72
CA THR A 248 0.80 13.01 -4.06
C THR A 248 1.06 14.12 -5.08
N ASP A 249 0.63 15.35 -4.78
CA ASP A 249 0.87 16.52 -5.64
C ASP A 249 2.36 16.83 -5.78
N TRP A 250 3.10 16.80 -4.66
CA TRP A 250 4.53 17.08 -4.65
C TRP A 250 5.33 16.06 -5.46
N ILE A 251 5.07 14.76 -5.31
CA ILE A 251 5.75 13.68 -6.06
C ILE A 251 5.52 13.86 -7.56
N ASN A 252 4.29 14.13 -7.98
CA ASN A 252 3.95 14.32 -9.38
C ASN A 252 4.59 15.58 -9.99
N LYS A 253 4.78 16.65 -9.20
CA LYS A 253 5.44 17.88 -9.63
C LYS A 253 6.96 17.80 -9.57
N ASN A 254 7.53 16.92 -8.74
CA ASN A 254 8.98 16.82 -8.49
C ASN A 254 9.50 15.37 -8.70
N PRO A 255 9.27 14.74 -9.86
CA PRO A 255 9.54 13.31 -10.06
C PRO A 255 11.03 12.95 -9.88
N ALA A 256 11.94 13.84 -10.27
CA ALA A 256 13.38 13.59 -10.11
C ALA A 256 13.80 13.52 -8.62
N GLN A 257 13.33 14.46 -7.80
CA GLN A 257 13.60 14.46 -6.36
C GLN A 257 12.89 13.30 -5.66
N ALA A 258 11.64 13.00 -6.05
CA ALA A 258 10.89 11.88 -5.50
C ALA A 258 11.62 10.54 -5.75
N LYS A 259 12.11 10.30 -6.97
CA LYS A 259 12.92 9.11 -7.31
C LYS A 259 14.18 9.01 -6.45
N GLN A 260 14.87 10.12 -6.23
CA GLN A 260 16.08 10.14 -5.38
C GLN A 260 15.77 9.75 -3.94
N ILE A 261 14.72 10.35 -3.34
CA ILE A 261 14.30 10.03 -1.96
C ILE A 261 13.85 8.57 -1.87
N LEU A 262 13.02 8.12 -2.81
CA LEU A 262 12.54 6.73 -2.87
C LEU A 262 13.69 5.73 -2.96
N ASN A 263 14.72 6.02 -3.76
CA ASN A 263 15.87 5.14 -3.88
C ASN A 263 16.65 5.04 -2.57
N GLN A 264 16.82 6.16 -1.85
CA GLN A 264 17.45 6.17 -0.53
C GLN A 264 16.65 5.37 0.51
N GLU A 265 15.32 5.51 0.50
CA GLU A 265 14.46 4.75 1.41
C GLU A 265 14.46 3.25 1.07
N LEU A 266 14.39 2.89 -0.21
CA LEU A 266 14.51 1.50 -0.65
C LEU A 266 15.87 0.90 -0.28
N GLN A 267 16.95 1.68 -0.35
CA GLN A 267 18.26 1.23 0.10
C GLN A 267 18.28 0.88 1.59
N LYS A 268 17.65 1.70 2.44
CA LYS A 268 17.56 1.43 3.88
C LYS A 268 16.80 0.14 4.18
N GLU A 269 15.74 -0.15 3.40
CA GLU A 269 14.88 -1.33 3.59
C GLU A 269 15.46 -2.62 2.96
N THR A 270 16.13 -2.49 1.81
CA THR A 270 16.55 -3.64 0.99
C THR A 270 18.06 -3.85 0.94
N GLY A 271 18.85 -2.91 1.49
CA GLY A 271 20.30 -2.91 1.42
C GLY A 271 20.89 -2.53 0.06
N LYS A 272 20.06 -2.22 -0.94
CA LYS A 272 20.50 -1.90 -2.32
C LYS A 272 19.88 -0.61 -2.84
N THR A 273 20.71 0.24 -3.46
CA THR A 273 20.26 1.29 -4.37
C THR A 273 19.89 0.69 -5.73
N LEU A 274 18.84 1.23 -6.33
CA LEU A 274 18.44 0.89 -7.69
C LEU A 274 19.19 1.79 -8.69
N ALA A 275 19.57 1.23 -9.82
CA ALA A 275 20.12 1.99 -10.93
C ALA A 275 19.07 2.97 -11.49
N ARG A 276 19.53 4.06 -12.08
CA ARG A 276 18.64 5.11 -12.60
C ARG A 276 17.67 4.59 -13.64
N GLU A 277 18.14 3.75 -14.55
CA GLU A 277 17.30 3.12 -15.59
C GLU A 277 16.20 2.24 -15.02
N VAL A 278 16.44 1.53 -13.91
CA VAL A 278 15.43 0.73 -13.20
C VAL A 278 14.34 1.64 -12.65
N LEU A 279 14.72 2.75 -12.01
CA LEU A 279 13.76 3.70 -11.44
C LEU A 279 12.96 4.42 -12.54
N ASP A 280 13.63 4.87 -13.60
CA ASP A 280 12.98 5.59 -14.69
C ASP A 280 11.97 4.70 -15.40
N ASP A 281 12.34 3.44 -15.64
CA ASP A 281 11.47 2.45 -16.25
C ASP A 281 10.27 2.10 -15.34
N ALA A 282 10.52 1.85 -14.06
CA ALA A 282 9.47 1.57 -13.08
C ALA A 282 8.45 2.71 -12.96
N PHE A 283 8.92 3.96 -12.88
CA PHE A 283 8.05 5.14 -12.81
C PHE A 283 7.25 5.39 -14.08
N SER A 284 7.75 4.95 -15.25
CA SER A 284 7.04 5.11 -16.53
C SER A 284 5.74 4.28 -16.60
N ARG A 285 5.64 3.24 -15.78
CA ARG A 285 4.50 2.31 -15.74
C ARG A 285 3.49 2.59 -14.64
N MET A 286 3.68 3.63 -13.84
CA MET A 286 2.75 3.95 -12.75
C MET A 286 2.45 5.44 -12.64
N GLN A 287 1.37 5.76 -11.95
CA GLN A 287 0.99 7.11 -11.57
C GLN A 287 0.69 7.17 -10.08
N VAL A 288 1.23 8.17 -9.40
CA VAL A 288 0.90 8.45 -7.99
C VAL A 288 -0.42 9.23 -7.95
N THR A 289 -1.40 8.75 -7.17
CA THR A 289 -2.76 9.31 -7.14
C THR A 289 -3.38 9.18 -5.75
N CYS A 290 -4.39 10.02 -5.45
CA CYS A 290 -5.27 9.84 -4.29
C CYS A 290 -6.58 9.13 -4.66
N ASP A 291 -6.84 8.94 -5.95
CA ASP A 291 -8.07 8.29 -6.43
C ASP A 291 -7.98 6.78 -6.20
N PRO A 292 -8.92 6.18 -5.45
CA PRO A 292 -8.95 4.74 -5.25
C PRO A 292 -9.45 3.96 -6.48
N ILE A 293 -9.79 4.62 -7.58
CA ILE A 293 -10.26 4.06 -8.86
C ILE A 293 -11.25 2.92 -8.63
N ARG A 294 -12.38 3.25 -8.02
CA ARG A 294 -13.37 2.30 -7.51
C ARG A 294 -13.79 1.24 -8.54
N SER A 295 -13.93 1.63 -9.80
CA SER A 295 -14.30 0.71 -10.88
C SER A 295 -13.30 -0.43 -11.07
N SER A 296 -12.01 -0.14 -10.97
CA SER A 296 -10.96 -1.16 -11.09
C SER A 296 -10.92 -2.09 -9.87
N LEU A 297 -11.12 -1.57 -8.66
CA LEU A 297 -11.20 -2.41 -7.47
C LEU A 297 -12.39 -3.37 -7.54
N LEU A 298 -13.56 -2.91 -8.00
CA LEU A 298 -14.74 -3.77 -8.16
C LEU A 298 -14.49 -4.88 -9.20
N LYS A 299 -13.86 -4.56 -10.33
CA LYS A 299 -13.46 -5.57 -11.33
C LYS A 299 -12.45 -6.57 -10.75
N SER A 300 -11.45 -6.09 -10.00
CA SER A 300 -10.47 -6.95 -9.32
C SER A 300 -11.12 -7.84 -8.25
N THR A 301 -12.16 -7.33 -7.57
CA THR A 301 -12.98 -8.13 -6.64
C THR A 301 -13.70 -9.26 -7.37
N GLN A 302 -14.31 -8.97 -8.51
CA GLN A 302 -14.96 -9.99 -9.32
C GLN A 302 -13.97 -11.09 -9.73
N GLN A 303 -12.77 -10.71 -10.15
CA GLN A 303 -11.69 -11.66 -10.47
C GLN A 303 -11.32 -12.53 -9.26
N ALA A 304 -11.15 -11.93 -8.08
CA ALA A 304 -10.83 -12.68 -6.86
C ALA A 304 -11.96 -13.64 -6.45
N PHE A 305 -13.22 -13.24 -6.63
CA PHE A 305 -14.37 -14.10 -6.39
C PHE A 305 -14.40 -15.29 -7.34
N GLU A 306 -14.21 -15.08 -8.63
CA GLU A 306 -14.15 -16.12 -9.65
C GLU A 306 -12.96 -17.08 -9.46
N GLU A 307 -11.86 -16.62 -8.87
CA GLU A 307 -10.73 -17.44 -8.45
C GLU A 307 -10.96 -18.20 -7.14
N GLY A 308 -12.08 -17.94 -6.43
CA GLY A 308 -12.48 -18.63 -5.21
C GLY A 308 -11.86 -18.07 -3.92
N PHE A 309 -11.24 -16.88 -3.97
CA PHE A 309 -10.61 -16.27 -2.80
C PHE A 309 -11.59 -15.57 -1.86
N LEU A 310 -12.82 -15.29 -2.30
CA LEU A 310 -13.82 -14.54 -1.53
C LEU A 310 -15.04 -15.38 -1.07
N GLY A 311 -14.90 -16.71 -1.10
CA GLY A 311 -15.96 -17.61 -0.68
C GLY A 311 -16.95 -17.98 -1.80
N ARG A 312 -18.15 -18.43 -1.43
CA ARG A 312 -19.15 -18.96 -2.37
C ARG A 312 -20.20 -17.95 -2.81
N THR A 313 -20.33 -16.84 -2.09
CA THR A 313 -21.31 -15.79 -2.36
C THR A 313 -20.61 -14.52 -2.71
N GLN A 314 -21.06 -13.82 -3.74
CA GLN A 314 -20.50 -12.53 -4.13
C GLN A 314 -20.62 -11.55 -2.95
N PRO A 315 -19.52 -10.91 -2.52
CA PRO A 315 -19.55 -10.05 -1.36
C PRO A 315 -20.26 -8.73 -1.63
N ASP A 316 -21.00 -8.25 -0.63
CA ASP A 316 -21.45 -6.86 -0.61
C ASP A 316 -20.30 -5.95 -0.18
N LEU A 317 -19.95 -4.99 -1.03
CA LEU A 317 -18.88 -4.02 -0.81
C LEU A 317 -19.41 -2.60 -0.56
N SER A 318 -20.71 -2.44 -0.28
CA SER A 318 -21.35 -1.12 -0.11
C SER A 318 -20.68 -0.27 0.98
N GLY A 319 -20.20 -0.91 2.04
CA GLY A 319 -19.51 -0.26 3.17
C GLY A 319 -17.98 -0.24 3.09
N LEU A 320 -17.37 -0.70 1.99
CA LEU A 320 -15.91 -0.78 1.89
C LEU A 320 -15.24 0.60 1.90
N TYR A 321 -15.86 1.61 1.32
CA TYR A 321 -15.28 2.95 1.17
C TYR A 321 -15.82 3.93 2.21
N ASP A 322 -14.91 4.68 2.82
CA ASP A 322 -15.21 5.93 3.53
C ASP A 322 -14.26 7.03 3.03
N LEU A 323 -14.70 7.75 2.02
CA LEU A 323 -13.94 8.82 1.38
C LEU A 323 -14.31 10.22 1.92
N THR A 324 -15.09 10.29 3.01
CA THR A 324 -15.60 11.56 3.55
C THR A 324 -14.47 12.53 3.87
N LEU A 325 -13.51 12.11 4.67
CA LEU A 325 -12.37 12.96 5.05
C LEU A 325 -11.45 13.29 3.87
N LEU A 326 -11.25 12.36 2.94
CA LEU A 326 -10.48 12.62 1.72
C LEU A 326 -11.14 13.70 0.87
N LYS A 327 -12.45 13.59 0.64
CA LYS A 327 -13.22 14.58 -0.14
C LYS A 327 -13.18 15.96 0.52
N ASP A 328 -13.21 16.04 1.84
CA ASP A 328 -13.07 17.30 2.57
C ASP A 328 -11.68 17.91 2.36
N VAL A 329 -10.62 17.10 2.49
CA VAL A 329 -9.24 17.56 2.26
C VAL A 329 -9.04 18.04 0.81
N LEU A 330 -9.53 17.29 -0.17
CA LEU A 330 -9.43 17.67 -1.59
C LEU A 330 -10.16 18.99 -1.87
N ARG A 331 -11.34 19.22 -1.26
CA ARG A 331 -12.10 20.47 -1.36
C ARG A 331 -11.34 21.64 -0.75
N GLU A 332 -10.77 21.46 0.47
CA GLU A 332 -9.93 22.47 1.13
C GLU A 332 -8.71 22.86 0.27
N LYS A 333 -8.12 21.86 -0.42
CA LYS A 333 -6.95 22.07 -1.30
C LYS A 333 -7.32 22.53 -2.71
N LYS A 334 -8.60 22.65 -3.07
CA LYS A 334 -9.07 22.89 -4.43
C LYS A 334 -8.48 21.90 -5.45
N ALA A 335 -8.26 20.68 -5.01
CA ALA A 335 -7.73 19.59 -5.82
C ALA A 335 -8.86 18.90 -6.61
N ARG A 336 -8.48 18.12 -7.63
CA ARG A 336 -9.44 17.33 -8.42
C ARG A 336 -10.18 16.34 -7.50
N PRO A 337 -11.51 16.25 -7.57
CA PRO A 337 -12.28 15.26 -6.82
C PRO A 337 -11.92 13.83 -7.27
N VAL A 338 -12.05 12.88 -6.35
CA VAL A 338 -11.92 11.44 -6.62
C VAL A 338 -13.28 10.83 -6.96
N GLN A 339 -13.26 9.72 -7.70
CA GLN A 339 -14.44 8.97 -8.12
C GLN A 339 -15.06 8.12 -7.01
#